data_f7bbaa3ca38c641269518404be3b9ca5
#
_entry.id   f7bbaa3ca38c641269518404be3b9ca5
#
_cell.length_a   1.000
_cell.length_b   1.000
_cell.length_c   1.000
_cell.angle_alpha   90.00
_cell.angle_beta   90.00
_cell.angle_gamma   90.00
#
_symmetry.space_group_name_H-M   'P 1'
#
loop_
_entity.id
_entity.type
_entity.pdbx_description
1 polymer ?
#
loop_
_entity_poly.entity_id
_entity_poly.type
_entity_poly.pdbx_seq_one_letter_code
_entity_poly.pdbx_strand_id
1 'polypeptide(L)'
;DLSKNKYFKKYIVKRGNLSFINNYDFIINCDYAHKITKKYFNKKIVKEYNSLAYTSIITHKKILNNIAIQIFTKFGPLAFLPISNYETSVVYSIQYPFNNKKPNIEELIHHYNFKYEINKISKIENFELKSLNLRSYYYKNILAFGDLLHKIHPLAGQGFNMTIRDIKVIIKIIQKRLALGLPLDSSVCIEFENILKHKNFIFSNGIDLIHEFFNMERKIKNNVLSKSVKFFGNNPSINKLLTNIADKGNFF
;
A
#
# COMPACT_ATOMS: atom_id res chain seq x y z
N ASP A 1 -3.95 19.08 22.49
CA ASP A 1 -3.45 18.25 23.59
C ASP A 1 -4.53 17.23 24.00
N LEU A 2 -4.53 16.06 23.33
CA LEU A 2 -5.52 14.97 23.52
C LEU A 2 -5.39 14.28 24.90
N SER A 3 -4.28 14.56 25.63
CA SER A 3 -4.00 13.90 26.91
C SER A 3 -4.86 14.43 28.06
N LYS A 4 -5.53 15.59 27.92
CA LYS A 4 -6.40 16.20 28.93
C LYS A 4 -7.87 15.87 28.78
N ASN A 5 -8.26 15.15 27.73
CA ASN A 5 -9.66 14.83 27.50
C ASN A 5 -10.05 13.56 28.26
N LYS A 6 -10.98 13.67 29.20
CA LYS A 6 -11.47 12.64 30.12
C LYS A 6 -11.98 11.36 29.40
N TYR A 7 -12.15 11.43 28.08
CA TYR A 7 -12.66 10.37 27.20
C TYR A 7 -11.57 9.56 26.47
N PHE A 8 -10.30 9.99 26.53
CA PHE A 8 -9.20 9.25 25.92
C PHE A 8 -8.31 8.59 26.97
N LYS A 9 -8.68 7.39 27.40
CA LYS A 9 -7.73 6.52 28.10
C LYS A 9 -6.88 5.83 27.04
N LYS A 10 -5.58 6.19 26.97
CA LYS A 10 -4.58 5.52 26.14
C LYS A 10 -4.29 4.14 26.72
N TYR A 11 -4.86 3.10 26.14
CA TYR A 11 -4.52 1.74 26.49
C TYR A 11 -3.76 1.08 25.34
N ILE A 12 -2.49 0.78 25.60
CA ILE A 12 -1.71 -0.15 24.75
C ILE A 12 -2.21 -1.54 25.16
N VAL A 13 -3.03 -2.18 24.34
CA VAL A 13 -3.47 -3.55 24.57
C VAL A 13 -2.26 -4.47 24.41
N LYS A 14 -1.63 -4.86 25.50
CA LYS A 14 -0.64 -5.94 25.50
C LYS A 14 -1.34 -7.22 25.07
N ARG A 15 -0.67 -8.04 24.25
CA ARG A 15 -1.08 -9.37 23.80
C ARG A 15 -1.78 -10.14 24.92
N GLY A 16 -3.07 -10.39 24.82
CA GLY A 16 -3.80 -11.09 25.86
C GLY A 16 -5.27 -11.41 25.50
N ASN A 17 -6.17 -11.40 26.37
CA ASN A 17 -7.49 -12.00 26.33
C ASN A 17 -8.54 -11.28 25.47
N LEU A 18 -9.40 -12.07 24.78
CA LEU A 18 -10.58 -11.62 24.04
C LEU A 18 -11.68 -10.95 24.92
N SER A 19 -11.56 -11.05 26.25
CA SER A 19 -12.46 -10.44 27.23
C SER A 19 -12.46 -8.90 27.22
N PHE A 20 -11.43 -8.26 26.64
CA PHE A 20 -11.32 -6.80 26.60
C PHE A 20 -12.29 -6.11 25.63
N ILE A 21 -12.86 -6.85 24.67
CA ILE A 21 -13.71 -6.26 23.62
C ILE A 21 -14.94 -5.54 24.21
N ASN A 22 -15.45 -6.03 25.32
CA ASN A 22 -16.63 -5.45 25.97
C ASN A 22 -16.32 -4.24 26.87
N ASN A 23 -15.03 -3.93 27.10
CA ASN A 23 -14.61 -2.87 28.01
C ASN A 23 -14.26 -1.55 27.29
N TYR A 24 -14.37 -1.52 25.96
CA TYR A 24 -14.07 -0.34 25.15
C TYR A 24 -15.23 -0.02 24.21
N ASP A 25 -15.54 1.24 24.10
CA ASP A 25 -16.59 1.73 23.20
C ASP A 25 -16.17 1.57 21.74
N PHE A 26 -14.88 1.75 21.44
CA PHE A 26 -14.33 1.66 20.09
C PHE A 26 -12.90 1.12 20.10
N ILE A 27 -12.59 0.17 19.19
CA ILE A 27 -11.30 -0.50 19.07
C ILE A 27 -10.84 -0.41 17.62
N ILE A 28 -9.59 0.03 17.41
CA ILE A 28 -8.91 -0.05 16.11
C ILE A 28 -7.92 -1.22 16.14
N ASN A 29 -8.10 -2.18 15.25
CA ASN A 29 -7.23 -3.34 15.11
C ASN A 29 -6.40 -3.23 13.83
N CYS A 30 -5.08 -3.07 13.99
CA CYS A 30 -4.11 -3.04 12.91
C CYS A 30 -3.24 -4.30 12.85
N ASP A 31 -3.37 -5.22 13.82
CA ASP A 31 -2.51 -6.39 13.95
C ASP A 31 -3.06 -7.58 13.17
N TYR A 32 -2.39 -7.91 12.07
CA TYR A 32 -2.74 -9.05 11.22
C TYR A 32 -2.61 -10.40 11.93
N ALA A 33 -1.67 -10.56 12.84
CA ALA A 33 -1.39 -11.81 13.54
C ALA A 33 -2.27 -12.03 14.78
N HIS A 34 -2.95 -10.99 15.25
CA HIS A 34 -3.74 -11.03 16.47
C HIS A 34 -4.91 -12.03 16.41
N LYS A 35 -5.27 -12.62 17.55
CA LYS A 35 -6.41 -13.57 17.67
C LYS A 35 -7.74 -12.96 17.22
N ILE A 36 -7.95 -11.66 17.48
CA ILE A 36 -9.13 -10.91 17.03
C ILE A 36 -9.24 -10.95 15.50
N THR A 37 -8.13 -10.71 14.80
CA THR A 37 -8.08 -10.76 13.34
C THR A 37 -8.47 -12.13 12.81
N LYS A 38 -7.86 -13.19 13.34
CA LYS A 38 -8.15 -14.57 12.92
C LYS A 38 -9.60 -14.97 13.17
N LYS A 39 -10.21 -14.47 14.25
CA LYS A 39 -11.57 -14.81 14.66
C LYS A 39 -12.64 -14.01 13.88
N TYR A 40 -12.46 -12.72 13.71
CA TYR A 40 -13.52 -11.82 13.23
C TYR A 40 -13.27 -11.26 11.83
N PHE A 41 -12.03 -11.25 11.32
CA PHE A 41 -11.64 -10.70 10.02
C PHE A 41 -11.08 -11.77 9.09
N ASN A 42 -11.74 -12.94 9.03
CA ASN A 42 -11.35 -14.07 8.19
C ASN A 42 -11.95 -14.01 6.76
N LYS A 43 -13.02 -13.26 6.56
CA LYS A 43 -13.65 -13.10 5.25
C LYS A 43 -12.93 -12.02 4.44
N LYS A 44 -11.98 -12.47 3.62
CA LYS A 44 -11.11 -11.61 2.79
C LYS A 44 -11.04 -12.11 1.36
N ILE A 45 -10.87 -11.20 0.42
CA ILE A 45 -10.51 -11.49 -0.95
C ILE A 45 -8.98 -11.40 -1.02
N VAL A 46 -8.33 -12.49 -1.40
CA VAL A 46 -6.88 -12.54 -1.59
C VAL A 46 -6.60 -12.85 -3.06
N LYS A 47 -5.71 -12.07 -3.66
CA LYS A 47 -5.19 -12.31 -5.00
C LYS A 47 -3.68 -12.51 -4.90
N GLU A 48 -3.18 -13.59 -5.45
CA GLU A 48 -1.75 -13.85 -5.56
C GLU A 48 -1.25 -13.33 -6.90
N TYR A 49 -0.14 -12.60 -6.86
CA TYR A 49 0.44 -12.03 -8.09
C TYR A 49 1.47 -12.96 -8.75
N ASN A 50 1.77 -14.10 -8.10
CA ASN A 50 2.88 -14.97 -8.52
C ASN A 50 4.16 -14.15 -8.74
N SER A 51 4.45 -13.28 -7.80
CA SER A 51 5.57 -12.36 -7.85
C SER A 51 6.25 -12.24 -6.50
N LEU A 52 7.58 -12.11 -6.53
CA LEU A 52 8.41 -11.81 -5.37
C LEU A 52 8.86 -10.35 -5.44
N ALA A 53 8.70 -9.61 -4.35
CA ALA A 53 9.38 -8.33 -4.19
C ALA A 53 10.74 -8.56 -3.55
N TYR A 54 11.78 -8.06 -4.19
CA TYR A 54 13.14 -7.98 -3.66
C TYR A 54 13.40 -6.56 -3.20
N THR A 55 13.90 -6.39 -1.99
CA THR A 55 14.20 -5.08 -1.41
C THR A 55 15.64 -5.03 -0.95
N SER A 56 16.28 -3.89 -1.17
CA SER A 56 17.63 -3.60 -0.69
C SER A 56 17.83 -2.10 -0.58
N ILE A 57 18.93 -1.69 0.05
CA ILE A 57 19.40 -0.31 0.05
C ILE A 57 20.72 -0.27 -0.70
N ILE A 58 20.83 0.61 -1.67
CA ILE A 58 22.08 0.92 -2.33
C ILE A 58 22.69 2.18 -1.73
N THR A 59 23.99 2.15 -1.41
CA THR A 59 24.79 3.34 -1.12
C THR A 59 25.54 3.74 -2.37
N HIS A 60 25.58 5.03 -2.66
CA HIS A 60 26.15 5.57 -3.89
C HIS A 60 26.90 6.89 -3.64
N LYS A 61 27.65 7.38 -4.61
CA LYS A 61 28.25 8.70 -4.52
C LYS A 61 27.19 9.78 -4.34
N LYS A 62 27.60 10.89 -3.73
CA LYS A 62 26.69 12.02 -3.44
C LYS A 62 26.06 12.56 -4.72
N ILE A 63 24.72 12.58 -4.75
CA ILE A 63 23.93 13.20 -5.82
C ILE A 63 22.75 13.95 -5.22
N LEU A 64 22.13 14.85 -5.99
CA LEU A 64 20.81 15.38 -5.66
C LEU A 64 19.78 14.26 -5.87
N ASN A 65 19.32 13.65 -4.78
CA ASN A 65 18.48 12.45 -4.80
C ASN A 65 17.09 12.74 -4.23
N ASN A 66 16.25 13.43 -5.00
CA ASN A 66 14.93 13.89 -4.59
C ASN A 66 13.80 13.40 -5.50
N ILE A 67 14.11 12.52 -6.47
CA ILE A 67 13.13 12.01 -7.43
C ILE A 67 13.09 10.49 -7.35
N ALA A 68 11.92 9.93 -7.05
CA ALA A 68 11.66 8.52 -7.15
C ALA A 68 11.55 8.11 -8.63
N ILE A 69 12.18 6.99 -8.99
CA ILE A 69 12.20 6.47 -10.36
C ILE A 69 11.59 5.07 -10.35
N GLN A 70 10.69 4.81 -11.28
CA GLN A 70 10.17 3.46 -11.51
C GLN A 70 10.34 3.07 -12.97
N ILE A 71 10.90 1.90 -13.20
CA ILE A 71 11.19 1.33 -14.52
C ILE A 71 10.37 0.05 -14.66
N PHE A 72 9.63 -0.09 -15.74
CA PHE A 72 8.96 -1.34 -16.09
C PHE A 72 9.89 -2.19 -16.92
N THR A 73 10.55 -3.16 -16.26
CA THR A 73 11.48 -4.07 -16.91
C THR A 73 10.77 -5.30 -17.48
N LYS A 74 11.47 -6.11 -18.28
CA LYS A 74 10.95 -7.41 -18.76
C LYS A 74 10.59 -8.40 -17.64
N PHE A 75 11.14 -8.24 -16.43
CA PHE A 75 10.86 -9.10 -15.28
C PHE A 75 9.77 -8.52 -14.36
N GLY A 76 9.55 -7.22 -14.42
CA GLY A 76 8.58 -6.52 -13.59
C GLY A 76 9.01 -5.10 -13.24
N PRO A 77 8.26 -4.38 -12.41
CA PRO A 77 8.59 -3.03 -11.99
C PRO A 77 9.79 -3.01 -11.03
N LEU A 78 10.75 -2.16 -11.34
CA LEU A 78 11.92 -1.84 -10.52
C LEU A 78 11.81 -0.37 -10.08
N ALA A 79 11.82 -0.10 -8.80
CA ALA A 79 11.76 1.24 -8.25
C ALA A 79 13.05 1.60 -7.51
N PHE A 80 13.51 2.83 -7.71
CA PHE A 80 14.57 3.49 -6.96
C PHE A 80 13.95 4.63 -6.17
N LEU A 81 13.94 4.51 -4.84
CA LEU A 81 13.25 5.41 -3.93
C LEU A 81 14.29 6.16 -3.07
N PRO A 82 14.45 7.48 -3.22
CA PRO A 82 15.41 8.25 -2.48
C PRO A 82 15.23 8.14 -0.97
N ILE A 83 16.30 7.87 -0.22
CA ILE A 83 16.38 7.96 1.23
C ILE A 83 17.17 9.20 1.63
N SER A 84 18.34 9.38 1.01
CA SER A 84 19.23 10.52 1.24
C SER A 84 20.02 10.82 -0.03
N ASN A 85 20.89 11.83 0.04
CA ASN A 85 21.82 12.11 -1.07
C ASN A 85 22.88 11.02 -1.32
N TYR A 86 22.95 10.01 -0.45
CA TYR A 86 23.92 8.91 -0.50
C TYR A 86 23.26 7.53 -0.55
N GLU A 87 21.95 7.44 -0.28
CA GLU A 87 21.24 6.18 -0.14
C GLU A 87 19.92 6.19 -0.89
N THR A 88 19.62 5.05 -1.51
CA THR A 88 18.40 4.82 -2.25
C THR A 88 17.87 3.43 -1.93
N SER A 89 16.60 3.32 -1.56
CA SER A 89 15.90 2.04 -1.44
C SER A 89 15.56 1.53 -2.83
N VAL A 90 15.83 0.26 -3.05
CA VAL A 90 15.48 -0.46 -4.29
C VAL A 90 14.38 -1.46 -3.98
N VAL A 91 13.32 -1.43 -4.77
CA VAL A 91 12.21 -2.40 -4.71
C VAL A 91 12.02 -2.99 -6.10
N TYR A 92 12.26 -4.28 -6.25
CA TYR A 92 12.13 -4.98 -7.52
C TYR A 92 11.10 -6.10 -7.43
N SER A 93 9.99 -5.96 -8.11
CA SER A 93 8.97 -6.99 -8.20
C SER A 93 9.21 -7.86 -9.42
N ILE A 94 9.42 -9.17 -9.20
CA ILE A 94 9.73 -10.13 -10.26
C ILE A 94 8.71 -11.25 -10.26
N GLN A 95 8.15 -11.55 -11.41
CA GLN A 95 7.17 -12.62 -11.58
C GLN A 95 7.87 -14.00 -11.60
N TYR A 96 7.25 -15.00 -10.96
CA TYR A 96 7.69 -16.41 -11.00
C TYR A 96 6.53 -17.32 -11.47
N PRO A 97 6.76 -18.58 -11.86
CA PRO A 97 8.04 -19.30 -11.83
C PRO A 97 9.05 -18.76 -12.83
N PHE A 98 10.33 -18.85 -12.47
CA PHE A 98 11.43 -18.51 -13.37
C PHE A 98 11.63 -19.63 -14.38
N ASN A 99 11.63 -19.31 -15.67
CA ASN A 99 11.68 -20.32 -16.73
C ASN A 99 12.95 -21.16 -16.74
N ASN A 100 14.10 -20.69 -16.20
CA ASN A 100 15.35 -21.46 -16.20
C ASN A 100 16.24 -21.28 -14.95
N LYS A 101 16.45 -20.07 -14.47
CA LYS A 101 17.26 -19.79 -13.27
C LYS A 101 16.68 -18.63 -12.51
N LYS A 102 16.80 -18.70 -11.17
CA LYS A 102 16.52 -17.54 -10.32
C LYS A 102 17.41 -16.38 -10.77
N PRO A 103 16.86 -15.22 -11.12
CA PRO A 103 17.65 -14.11 -11.61
C PRO A 103 18.59 -13.59 -10.51
N ASN A 104 19.81 -13.19 -10.92
CA ASN A 104 20.70 -12.47 -10.03
C ASN A 104 20.20 -11.03 -9.88
N ILE A 105 19.69 -10.72 -8.69
CA ILE A 105 19.04 -9.42 -8.43
C ILE A 105 20.05 -8.28 -8.45
N GLU A 106 21.29 -8.52 -7.94
CA GLU A 106 22.35 -7.50 -7.96
C GLU A 106 22.72 -7.12 -9.38
N GLU A 107 22.93 -8.10 -10.25
CA GLU A 107 23.22 -7.86 -11.67
C GLU A 107 22.09 -7.09 -12.35
N LEU A 108 20.83 -7.42 -12.04
CA LEU A 108 19.69 -6.71 -12.62
C LEU A 108 19.59 -5.27 -12.11
N ILE A 109 19.88 -5.02 -10.83
CA ILE A 109 19.94 -3.66 -10.28
C ILE A 109 21.01 -2.85 -11.02
N HIS A 110 22.22 -3.41 -11.19
CA HIS A 110 23.28 -2.74 -11.95
C HIS A 110 22.91 -2.51 -13.42
N HIS A 111 22.30 -3.50 -14.08
CA HIS A 111 21.90 -3.41 -15.48
C HIS A 111 20.88 -2.31 -15.77
N TYR A 112 19.89 -2.14 -14.89
CA TYR A 112 18.84 -1.12 -15.04
C TYR A 112 19.14 0.21 -14.35
N ASN A 113 20.25 0.27 -13.60
CA ASN A 113 20.69 1.50 -12.96
C ASN A 113 21.38 2.42 -13.98
N PHE A 114 20.81 3.59 -14.21
CA PHE A 114 21.37 4.60 -15.11
C PHE A 114 21.75 5.90 -14.39
N LYS A 115 21.53 5.97 -13.07
CA LYS A 115 21.67 7.23 -12.32
C LYS A 115 22.73 7.18 -11.22
N TYR A 116 22.88 6.02 -10.57
CA TYR A 116 23.63 5.92 -9.32
C TYR A 116 25.01 5.28 -9.56
N GLU A 117 26.07 5.92 -9.08
CA GLU A 117 27.39 5.28 -8.96
C GLU A 117 27.40 4.49 -7.65
N ILE A 118 27.03 3.20 -7.75
CA ILE A 118 26.78 2.32 -6.60
C ILE A 118 28.11 1.91 -5.97
N ASN A 119 28.26 2.19 -4.67
CA ASN A 119 29.41 1.77 -3.85
C ASN A 119 29.13 0.40 -3.20
N LYS A 120 27.87 0.18 -2.74
CA LYS A 120 27.48 -1.04 -2.02
C LYS A 120 26.00 -1.31 -2.19
N ILE A 121 25.64 -2.58 -2.32
CA ILE A 121 24.26 -3.09 -2.21
C ILE A 121 24.15 -3.82 -0.87
N SER A 122 23.19 -3.45 -0.03
CA SER A 122 22.92 -4.10 1.22
C SER A 122 22.30 -5.49 0.99
N LYS A 123 22.13 -6.27 2.06
CA LYS A 123 21.47 -7.58 1.99
C LYS A 123 20.12 -7.46 1.27
N ILE A 124 19.93 -8.31 0.26
CA ILE A 124 18.68 -8.39 -0.48
C ILE A 124 17.71 -9.28 0.29
N GLU A 125 16.57 -8.74 0.66
CA GLU A 125 15.46 -9.47 1.26
C GLU A 125 14.35 -9.66 0.24
N ASN A 126 13.50 -10.68 0.43
CA ASN A 126 12.38 -10.91 -0.47
C ASN A 126 11.12 -11.37 0.29
N PHE A 127 9.95 -11.07 -0.30
CA PHE A 127 8.66 -11.49 0.20
C PHE A 127 7.66 -11.68 -0.95
N GLU A 128 6.70 -12.56 -0.75
CA GLU A 128 5.64 -12.81 -1.72
C GLU A 128 4.67 -11.63 -1.81
N LEU A 129 4.29 -11.29 -3.03
CA LEU A 129 3.30 -10.25 -3.30
C LEU A 129 1.90 -10.84 -3.39
N LYS A 130 1.03 -10.36 -2.50
CA LYS A 130 -0.39 -10.73 -2.46
C LYS A 130 -1.20 -9.45 -2.21
N SER A 131 -2.34 -9.32 -2.86
CA SER A 131 -3.32 -8.33 -2.44
C SER A 131 -4.29 -8.95 -1.44
N LEU A 132 -4.85 -8.09 -0.62
CA LEU A 132 -5.87 -8.45 0.35
C LEU A 132 -6.87 -7.31 0.46
N ASN A 133 -8.15 -7.65 0.41
CA ASN A 133 -9.24 -6.75 0.72
C ASN A 133 -10.22 -7.45 1.66
N LEU A 134 -10.51 -6.86 2.80
CA LEU A 134 -11.53 -7.38 3.70
C LEU A 134 -12.92 -7.19 3.11
N ARG A 135 -13.79 -8.19 3.31
CA ARG A 135 -15.21 -8.08 2.93
C ARG A 135 -16.02 -7.23 3.90
N SER A 136 -15.63 -7.19 5.17
CA SER A 136 -16.18 -6.31 6.18
C SER A 136 -15.07 -5.62 6.94
N TYR A 137 -15.20 -4.32 7.12
CA TYR A 137 -14.19 -3.47 7.75
C TYR A 137 -14.32 -3.46 9.27
N TYR A 138 -15.43 -3.96 9.81
CA TYR A 138 -15.64 -3.98 11.25
C TYR A 138 -16.37 -5.24 11.73
N TYR A 139 -16.26 -5.48 13.01
CA TYR A 139 -17.05 -6.44 13.76
C TYR A 139 -17.45 -5.82 15.10
N LYS A 140 -18.76 -5.57 15.31
CA LYS A 140 -19.27 -4.79 16.46
C LYS A 140 -18.55 -3.43 16.51
N ASN A 141 -17.88 -3.13 17.63
CA ASN A 141 -17.12 -1.91 17.89
C ASN A 141 -15.63 -2.01 17.50
N ILE A 142 -15.22 -3.06 16.81
CA ILE A 142 -13.83 -3.28 16.36
C ILE A 142 -13.72 -2.93 14.88
N LEU A 143 -12.92 -1.93 14.57
CA LEU A 143 -12.55 -1.54 13.20
C LEU A 143 -11.24 -2.17 12.80
N ALA A 144 -11.18 -2.86 11.65
CA ALA A 144 -9.94 -3.24 10.99
C ALA A 144 -9.31 -2.02 10.34
N PHE A 145 -7.97 -1.90 10.37
CA PHE A 145 -7.29 -0.72 9.86
C PHE A 145 -5.90 -1.04 9.28
N GLY A 146 -5.40 -0.16 8.39
CA GLY A 146 -4.09 -0.31 7.77
C GLY A 146 -3.99 -1.55 6.87
N ASP A 147 -2.84 -2.23 6.86
CA ASP A 147 -2.57 -3.41 6.02
C ASP A 147 -3.49 -4.60 6.32
N LEU A 148 -4.15 -4.60 7.47
CA LEU A 148 -5.20 -5.56 7.78
C LEU A 148 -6.44 -5.33 6.93
N LEU A 149 -6.79 -4.08 6.68
CA LEU A 149 -7.99 -3.69 5.95
C LEU A 149 -7.85 -3.95 4.45
N HIS A 150 -6.73 -3.48 3.90
CA HIS A 150 -6.38 -3.63 2.49
C HIS A 150 -4.86 -3.67 2.29
N LYS A 151 -4.43 -4.59 1.47
CA LYS A 151 -3.06 -4.69 0.99
C LYS A 151 -3.10 -4.77 -0.52
N ILE A 152 -2.38 -3.89 -1.19
CA ILE A 152 -2.34 -3.81 -2.66
C ILE A 152 -0.94 -4.10 -3.18
N HIS A 153 -0.82 -4.32 -4.49
CA HIS A 153 0.48 -4.46 -5.13
C HIS A 153 1.33 -3.20 -4.85
N PRO A 154 2.63 -3.32 -4.51
CA PRO A 154 3.49 -2.17 -4.20
C PRO A 154 3.84 -1.29 -5.42
N LEU A 155 2.96 -1.24 -6.41
CA LEU A 155 3.09 -0.37 -7.56
C LEU A 155 3.06 1.08 -7.08
N ALA A 156 4.15 1.82 -7.30
CA ALA A 156 4.29 3.22 -6.91
C ALA A 156 4.02 3.54 -5.41
N GLY A 157 4.15 2.56 -4.50
CA GLY A 157 4.01 2.78 -3.06
C GLY A 157 2.62 3.19 -2.57
N GLN A 158 1.57 2.93 -3.34
CA GLN A 158 0.20 3.43 -3.08
C GLN A 158 -0.50 2.84 -1.84
N GLY A 159 -0.04 1.69 -1.30
CA GLY A 159 -0.63 1.08 -0.11
C GLY A 159 -0.59 2.00 1.11
N PHE A 160 0.54 2.63 1.37
CA PHE A 160 0.68 3.60 2.46
C PHE A 160 -0.21 4.83 2.27
N ASN A 161 -0.29 5.35 1.04
CA ASN A 161 -1.15 6.48 0.71
C ASN A 161 -2.65 6.18 0.96
N MET A 162 -3.10 4.95 0.69
CA MET A 162 -4.46 4.51 1.06
C MET A 162 -4.68 4.60 2.56
N THR A 163 -3.76 4.08 3.36
CA THR A 163 -3.84 4.14 4.83
C THR A 163 -3.88 5.58 5.34
N ILE A 164 -3.09 6.49 4.78
CA ILE A 164 -3.12 7.93 5.14
C ILE A 164 -4.49 8.56 4.82
N ARG A 165 -5.12 8.18 3.71
CA ARG A 165 -6.47 8.64 3.36
C ARG A 165 -7.51 8.11 4.34
N ASP A 166 -7.42 6.84 4.71
CA ASP A 166 -8.30 6.22 5.70
C ASP A 166 -8.16 6.89 7.07
N ILE A 167 -6.93 7.27 7.49
CA ILE A 167 -6.69 8.04 8.72
C ILE A 167 -7.42 9.39 8.67
N LYS A 168 -7.35 10.11 7.55
CA LYS A 168 -8.07 11.39 7.40
C LYS A 168 -9.57 11.22 7.55
N VAL A 169 -10.13 10.14 7.02
CA VAL A 169 -11.58 9.88 7.11
C VAL A 169 -11.99 9.53 8.53
N ILE A 170 -11.28 8.62 9.20
CA ILE A 170 -11.62 8.24 10.58
C ILE A 170 -11.50 9.42 11.55
N ILE A 171 -10.48 10.27 11.38
CA ILE A 171 -10.33 11.49 12.18
C ILE A 171 -11.54 12.42 11.99
N LYS A 172 -11.96 12.65 10.74
CA LYS A 172 -13.14 13.48 10.46
C LYS A 172 -14.43 12.94 11.09
N ILE A 173 -14.64 11.62 11.02
CA ILE A 173 -15.80 10.98 11.66
C ILE A 173 -15.77 11.20 13.16
N ILE A 174 -14.62 10.92 13.80
CA ILE A 174 -14.47 11.09 15.25
C ILE A 174 -14.68 12.55 15.66
N GLN A 175 -14.05 13.50 14.98
CA GLN A 175 -14.20 14.93 15.27
C GLN A 175 -15.65 15.40 15.15
N LYS A 176 -16.35 15.02 14.07
CA LYS A 176 -17.76 15.34 13.86
C LYS A 176 -18.63 14.79 14.99
N ARG A 177 -18.41 13.54 15.41
CA ARG A 177 -19.17 12.92 16.49
C ARG A 177 -18.93 13.58 17.82
N LEU A 178 -17.68 13.88 18.15
CA LEU A 178 -17.34 14.62 19.39
C LEU A 178 -17.98 16.02 19.42
N ALA A 179 -17.96 16.74 18.29
CA ALA A 179 -18.60 18.05 18.20
C ALA A 179 -20.11 18.01 18.38
N LEU A 180 -20.75 16.89 18.02
CA LEU A 180 -22.20 16.69 18.18
C LEU A 180 -22.58 15.98 19.48
N GLY A 181 -21.63 15.67 20.37
CA GLY A 181 -21.89 14.92 21.60
C GLY A 181 -22.32 13.46 21.37
N LEU A 182 -22.05 12.90 20.16
CA LEU A 182 -22.44 11.53 19.80
C LEU A 182 -21.42 10.50 20.33
N PRO A 183 -21.84 9.27 20.66
CA PRO A 183 -20.95 8.25 21.16
C PRO A 183 -19.96 7.77 20.09
N LEU A 184 -18.78 7.34 20.54
CA LEU A 184 -17.77 6.68 19.69
C LEU A 184 -17.94 5.15 19.80
N ASP A 185 -18.99 4.63 19.24
CA ASP A 185 -19.36 3.21 19.26
C ASP A 185 -19.27 2.55 17.88
N SER A 186 -19.96 1.44 17.70
CA SER A 186 -20.00 0.70 16.41
C SER A 186 -20.49 1.55 15.24
N SER A 187 -21.23 2.61 15.48
CA SER A 187 -21.70 3.51 14.41
C SER A 187 -20.57 4.27 13.72
N VAL A 188 -19.43 4.51 14.42
CA VAL A 188 -18.19 5.01 13.82
C VAL A 188 -17.67 4.04 12.75
N CYS A 189 -17.69 2.74 13.07
CA CYS A 189 -17.24 1.69 12.16
C CYS A 189 -18.13 1.60 10.92
N ILE A 190 -19.44 1.69 11.11
CA ILE A 190 -20.42 1.65 10.02
C ILE A 190 -20.22 2.85 9.08
N GLU A 191 -20.11 4.05 9.63
CA GLU A 191 -19.88 5.27 8.85
C GLU A 191 -18.57 5.20 8.07
N PHE A 192 -17.50 4.70 8.69
CA PHE A 192 -16.21 4.51 8.06
C PHE A 192 -16.28 3.50 6.89
N GLU A 193 -16.89 2.32 7.09
CA GLU A 193 -17.05 1.32 6.02
C GLU A 193 -17.88 1.89 4.86
N ASN A 194 -18.98 2.57 5.13
CA ASN A 194 -19.86 3.16 4.11
C ASN A 194 -19.13 4.19 3.23
N ILE A 195 -18.28 5.01 3.83
CA ILE A 195 -17.53 6.05 3.10
C ILE A 195 -16.41 5.44 2.25
N LEU A 196 -15.70 4.44 2.77
CA LEU A 196 -14.42 4.02 2.19
C LEU A 196 -14.46 2.71 1.41
N LYS A 197 -15.34 1.79 1.74
CA LYS A 197 -15.31 0.44 1.17
C LYS A 197 -15.37 0.44 -0.36
N HIS A 198 -16.30 1.20 -0.92
CA HIS A 198 -16.44 1.29 -2.37
C HIS A 198 -15.23 2.00 -3.03
N LYS A 199 -14.76 3.08 -2.42
CA LYS A 199 -13.59 3.83 -2.91
C LYS A 199 -12.32 2.99 -2.88
N ASN A 200 -12.08 2.30 -1.77
CA ASN A 200 -10.90 1.43 -1.62
C ASN A 200 -10.95 0.23 -2.56
N PHE A 201 -12.15 -0.33 -2.80
CA PHE A 201 -12.35 -1.41 -3.77
C PHE A 201 -12.02 -0.96 -5.20
N ILE A 202 -12.55 0.17 -5.64
CA ILE A 202 -12.27 0.73 -6.98
C ILE A 202 -10.78 1.01 -7.12
N PHE A 203 -10.15 1.64 -6.12
CA PHE A 203 -8.74 1.98 -6.16
C PHE A 203 -7.84 0.74 -6.22
N SER A 204 -8.12 -0.26 -5.38
CA SER A 204 -7.39 -1.53 -5.35
C SER A 204 -7.47 -2.25 -6.69
N ASN A 205 -8.68 -2.36 -7.28
CA ASN A 205 -8.85 -2.97 -8.58
C ASN A 205 -8.20 -2.16 -9.71
N GLY A 206 -8.16 -0.83 -9.61
CA GLY A 206 -7.44 0.02 -10.55
C GLY A 206 -5.93 -0.26 -10.56
N ILE A 207 -5.32 -0.41 -9.39
CA ILE A 207 -3.90 -0.82 -9.28
C ILE A 207 -3.68 -2.22 -9.86
N ASP A 208 -4.58 -3.15 -9.56
CA ASP A 208 -4.52 -4.51 -10.11
C ASP A 208 -4.64 -4.51 -11.64
N LEU A 209 -5.53 -3.70 -12.19
CA LEU A 209 -5.70 -3.54 -13.64
C LEU A 209 -4.41 -3.02 -14.31
N ILE A 210 -3.78 -2.02 -13.73
CA ILE A 210 -2.49 -1.50 -14.22
C ILE A 210 -1.44 -2.61 -14.20
N HIS A 211 -1.34 -3.37 -13.11
CA HIS A 211 -0.40 -4.48 -13.02
C HIS A 211 -0.65 -5.55 -14.09
N GLU A 212 -1.91 -5.97 -14.29
CA GLU A 212 -2.32 -6.95 -15.31
C GLU A 212 -2.00 -6.46 -16.72
N PHE A 213 -2.23 -5.18 -16.97
CA PHE A 213 -1.98 -4.52 -18.24
C PHE A 213 -0.50 -4.63 -18.64
N PHE A 214 0.43 -4.30 -17.72
CA PHE A 214 1.86 -4.46 -17.97
C PHE A 214 2.29 -5.93 -18.06
N ASN A 215 1.63 -6.84 -17.35
CA ASN A 215 1.85 -8.28 -17.48
C ASN A 215 1.48 -8.80 -18.88
N MET A 216 0.35 -8.34 -19.41
CA MET A 216 -0.12 -8.71 -20.74
C MET A 216 0.82 -8.18 -21.83
N GLU A 217 1.27 -6.93 -21.72
CA GLU A 217 2.23 -6.34 -22.66
C GLU A 217 3.53 -7.17 -22.74
N ARG A 218 4.04 -7.58 -21.59
CA ARG A 218 5.24 -8.42 -21.52
C ARG A 218 5.06 -9.77 -22.21
N LYS A 219 3.87 -10.38 -22.10
CA LYS A 219 3.57 -11.66 -22.76
C LYS A 219 3.45 -11.53 -24.27
N ILE A 220 2.84 -10.47 -24.76
CA ILE A 220 2.57 -10.23 -26.18
C ILE A 220 3.82 -9.69 -26.90
N LYS A 221 4.87 -9.25 -26.17
CA LYS A 221 6.08 -8.58 -26.71
C LYS A 221 5.77 -7.40 -27.62
N ASN A 222 4.68 -6.70 -27.39
CA ASN A 222 4.22 -5.58 -28.20
C ASN A 222 4.13 -4.31 -27.34
N ASN A 223 4.86 -3.27 -27.73
CA ASN A 223 4.99 -2.02 -26.98
C ASN A 223 3.82 -1.04 -27.22
N VAL A 224 2.67 -1.50 -27.71
CA VAL A 224 1.51 -0.63 -27.99
C VAL A 224 1.01 0.02 -26.70
N LEU A 225 0.98 -0.73 -25.60
CA LEU A 225 0.47 -0.28 -24.31
C LEU A 225 1.41 0.73 -23.66
N SER A 226 2.72 0.46 -23.66
CA SER A 226 3.73 1.41 -23.17
C SER A 226 3.75 2.70 -23.99
N LYS A 227 3.52 2.63 -25.30
CA LYS A 227 3.38 3.82 -26.16
C LYS A 227 2.12 4.61 -25.81
N SER A 228 1.00 3.93 -25.56
CA SER A 228 -0.25 4.57 -25.13
C SER A 228 -0.09 5.27 -23.78
N VAL A 229 0.54 4.60 -22.78
CA VAL A 229 0.81 5.21 -21.47
C VAL A 229 1.74 6.42 -21.61
N LYS A 230 2.76 6.35 -22.47
CA LYS A 230 3.64 7.49 -22.76
C LYS A 230 2.88 8.63 -23.43
N PHE A 231 1.99 8.33 -24.36
CA PHE A 231 1.13 9.33 -25.01
C PHE A 231 0.20 10.01 -23.99
N PHE A 232 -0.45 9.23 -23.12
CA PHE A 232 -1.31 9.79 -22.06
C PHE A 232 -0.51 10.56 -21.01
N GLY A 233 0.69 10.09 -20.64
CA GLY A 233 1.56 10.78 -19.69
C GLY A 233 2.10 12.11 -20.19
N ASN A 234 2.24 12.26 -21.51
CA ASN A 234 2.66 13.51 -22.13
C ASN A 234 1.50 14.52 -22.30
N ASN A 235 0.24 14.11 -22.08
CA ASN A 235 -0.90 15.01 -22.12
C ASN A 235 -1.08 15.68 -20.74
N PRO A 236 -0.92 17.02 -20.60
CA PRO A 236 -0.98 17.71 -19.32
C PRO A 236 -2.28 17.50 -18.54
N SER A 237 -3.42 17.44 -19.26
CA SER A 237 -4.73 17.26 -18.64
C SER A 237 -4.91 15.87 -18.07
N ILE A 238 -4.47 14.84 -18.82
CA ILE A 238 -4.54 13.44 -18.38
C ILE A 238 -3.54 13.19 -17.25
N ASN A 239 -2.33 13.74 -17.36
CA ASN A 239 -1.32 13.62 -16.30
C ASN A 239 -1.80 14.26 -15.00
N LYS A 240 -2.41 15.46 -15.07
CA LYS A 240 -3.03 16.11 -13.90
C LYS A 240 -4.16 15.28 -13.30
N LEU A 241 -4.99 14.64 -14.11
CA LEU A 241 -6.04 13.73 -13.66
C LEU A 241 -5.43 12.53 -12.94
N LEU A 242 -4.46 11.85 -13.55
CA LEU A 242 -3.78 10.68 -12.97
C LEU A 242 -3.06 11.05 -11.66
N THR A 243 -2.39 12.19 -11.60
CA THR A 243 -1.74 12.70 -10.39
C THR A 243 -2.77 12.96 -9.29
N ASN A 244 -3.89 13.61 -9.62
CA ASN A 244 -4.96 13.84 -8.66
C ASN A 244 -5.57 12.55 -8.12
N ILE A 245 -5.74 11.54 -8.96
CA ILE A 245 -6.21 10.20 -8.54
C ILE A 245 -5.19 9.55 -7.60
N ALA A 246 -3.90 9.60 -7.95
CA ALA A 246 -2.84 9.03 -7.12
C ALA A 246 -2.74 9.74 -5.75
N ASP A 247 -2.81 11.08 -5.72
CA ASP A 247 -2.64 11.88 -4.52
C ASP A 247 -3.90 11.92 -3.65
N LYS A 248 -5.07 12.07 -4.26
CA LYS A 248 -6.34 12.29 -3.55
C LYS A 248 -7.24 11.06 -3.52
N GLY A 249 -7.01 10.08 -4.39
CA GLY A 249 -7.86 8.88 -4.53
C GLY A 249 -9.28 9.17 -5.02
N ASN A 250 -9.52 10.36 -5.55
CA ASN A 250 -10.81 10.76 -6.07
C ASN A 250 -10.78 10.70 -7.60
N PHE A 251 -11.75 9.98 -8.16
CA PHE A 251 -12.03 10.02 -9.60
C PHE A 251 -12.88 11.24 -9.97
N PHE A 252 -13.49 11.92 -8.97
CA PHE A 252 -14.28 13.14 -9.09
C PHE A 252 -14.12 14.03 -7.87
#